data_29085103f43e8ff1294911b695c58297
#
_entry.id   29085103f43e8ff1294911b695c58297
#
_cell.length_a   1.000
_cell.length_b   1.000
_cell.length_c   1.000
_cell.angle_alpha   90.00
_cell.angle_beta   90.00
_cell.angle_gamma   90.00
#
_symmetry.space_group_name_H-M   'P 1'
#
loop_
_entity.id
_entity.type
_entity.pdbx_description
1 polymer ?
#
loop_
_entity_poly.entity_id
_entity_poly.type
_entity_poly.pdbx_seq_one_letter_code
_entity_poly.pdbx_strand_id
1 'polypeptide(L)'
;MHTIAHRWPTLIALALAALTFLDGRPAPEFLAGVLAAMPLFYLLFGVFRGELRRPGVLAGQLAGLVGFAAVALSAVFLNGTLALLVLAVGWLGHAVWDAVHYARAQVAPRQWSEWCGVFDACGALALLLAAAAA
;
A
#
# COMPACT_ATOMS: atom_id res chain seq x y z
N MET A 1 -5.43 8.12 -28.32
CA MET A 1 -5.30 9.06 -27.19
C MET A 1 -6.21 8.75 -25.98
N HIS A 2 -7.31 8.01 -26.14
CA HIS A 2 -8.21 7.66 -25.00
C HIS A 2 -7.62 6.71 -23.95
N THR A 3 -6.64 5.88 -24.31
CA THR A 3 -6.05 4.86 -23.41
C THR A 3 -5.15 5.46 -22.33
N ILE A 4 -4.39 6.52 -22.64
CA ILE A 4 -3.47 7.17 -21.69
C ILE A 4 -4.24 7.98 -20.66
N ALA A 5 -5.30 8.70 -21.10
CA ALA A 5 -6.15 9.48 -20.19
C ALA A 5 -6.90 8.59 -19.16
N HIS A 6 -7.05 7.30 -19.42
CA HIS A 6 -7.72 6.35 -18.52
C HIS A 6 -6.76 5.72 -17.51
N ARG A 7 -5.43 5.82 -17.72
CA ARG A 7 -4.38 5.23 -16.88
C ARG A 7 -3.60 6.26 -16.05
N TRP A 8 -4.17 7.44 -15.87
CA TRP A 8 -3.54 8.49 -15.06
C TRP A 8 -3.17 8.05 -13.63
N PRO A 9 -3.97 7.18 -12.92
CA PRO A 9 -3.58 6.75 -11.58
C PRO A 9 -2.29 5.92 -11.61
N THR A 10 -2.17 5.00 -12.57
CA THR A 10 -0.94 4.21 -12.78
C THR A 10 0.26 5.11 -13.07
N LEU A 11 0.11 6.12 -13.94
CA LEU A 11 1.22 7.02 -14.29
C LEU A 11 1.69 7.87 -13.11
N ILE A 12 0.75 8.39 -12.31
CA ILE A 12 1.10 9.13 -11.10
C ILE A 12 1.78 8.21 -10.08
N ALA A 13 1.28 6.99 -9.90
CA ALA A 13 1.88 6.02 -8.99
C ALA A 13 3.32 5.68 -9.37
N LEU A 14 3.58 5.43 -10.66
CA LEU A 14 4.92 5.17 -11.17
C LEU A 14 5.86 6.37 -10.97
N ALA A 15 5.38 7.59 -11.24
CA ALA A 15 6.16 8.80 -11.05
C ALA A 15 6.50 9.00 -9.56
N LEU A 16 5.54 8.81 -8.66
CA LEU A 16 5.77 8.93 -7.22
C LEU A 16 6.69 7.82 -6.69
N ALA A 17 6.54 6.59 -7.17
CA ALA A 17 7.46 5.51 -6.80
C ALA A 17 8.89 5.82 -7.25
N ALA A 18 9.06 6.31 -8.49
CA ALA A 18 10.36 6.75 -8.98
C ALA A 18 10.94 7.88 -8.11
N LEU A 19 10.19 8.93 -7.82
CA LEU A 19 10.64 10.03 -6.96
C LEU A 19 10.98 9.56 -5.53
N THR A 20 10.26 8.56 -5.02
CA THR A 20 10.48 8.05 -3.67
C THR A 20 11.75 7.20 -3.56
N PHE A 21 12.11 6.44 -4.59
CA PHE A 21 13.15 5.41 -4.49
C PHE A 21 14.38 5.64 -5.38
N LEU A 22 14.35 6.57 -6.38
CA LEU A 22 15.48 6.79 -7.29
C LEU A 22 16.71 7.41 -6.61
N ASP A 23 16.50 8.32 -5.65
CA ASP A 23 17.61 8.99 -4.92
C ASP A 23 18.07 8.18 -3.70
N GLY A 24 17.62 6.94 -3.59
CA GLY A 24 17.92 6.06 -2.48
C GLY A 24 16.66 5.65 -1.71
N ARG A 25 16.82 4.62 -0.90
CA ARG A 25 15.73 4.09 -0.09
C ARG A 25 15.42 5.03 1.09
N PRO A 26 14.16 5.42 1.31
CA PRO A 26 13.77 6.12 2.54
C PRO A 26 14.04 5.28 3.80
N ALA A 27 14.07 5.94 4.96
CA ALA A 27 14.23 5.26 6.23
C ALA A 27 13.15 4.18 6.44
N PRO A 28 13.50 3.00 6.99
CA PRO A 28 12.52 1.93 7.24
C PRO A 28 11.34 2.39 8.11
N GLU A 29 11.57 3.27 9.07
CA GLU A 29 10.54 3.82 9.95
C GLU A 29 9.52 4.66 9.19
N PHE A 30 9.97 5.43 8.19
CA PHE A 30 9.09 6.18 7.31
C PHE A 30 8.22 5.23 6.48
N LEU A 31 8.83 4.20 5.88
CA LEU A 31 8.11 3.21 5.06
C LEU A 31 7.13 2.39 5.90
N ALA A 32 7.47 2.07 7.15
CA ALA A 32 6.58 1.45 8.11
C ALA A 32 5.39 2.36 8.46
N GLY A 33 5.65 3.65 8.68
CA GLY A 33 4.61 4.65 8.92
C GLY A 33 3.62 4.77 7.75
N VAL A 34 4.13 4.78 6.52
CA VAL A 34 3.31 4.78 5.31
C VAL A 34 2.44 3.52 5.25
N LEU A 35 3.03 2.32 5.46
CA LEU A 35 2.28 1.06 5.46
C LEU A 35 1.16 1.04 6.51
N ALA A 36 1.42 1.56 7.71
CA ALA A 36 0.40 1.65 8.77
C ALA A 36 -0.71 2.66 8.46
N ALA A 37 -0.40 3.72 7.71
CA ALA A 37 -1.35 4.77 7.35
C ALA A 37 -2.27 4.39 6.19
N MET A 38 -1.82 3.56 5.25
CA MET A 38 -2.58 3.19 4.04
C MET A 38 -3.99 2.64 4.34
N PRO A 39 -4.19 1.69 5.27
CA PRO A 39 -5.51 1.17 5.57
C PRO A 39 -6.47 2.21 6.16
N LEU A 40 -5.95 3.28 6.78
CA LEU A 40 -6.78 4.37 7.31
C LEU A 40 -7.53 5.09 6.19
N PHE A 41 -6.93 5.23 5.01
CA PHE A 41 -7.61 5.83 3.85
C PHE A 41 -8.77 4.97 3.38
N TYR A 42 -8.66 3.65 3.44
CA TYR A 42 -9.78 2.76 3.14
C TYR A 42 -10.92 2.90 4.14
N LEU A 43 -10.62 2.99 5.43
CA LEU A 43 -11.64 3.30 6.45
C LEU A 43 -12.30 4.64 6.18
N LEU A 44 -11.52 5.67 5.86
CA LEU A 44 -12.02 7.01 5.57
C LEU A 44 -12.96 7.01 4.36
N PHE A 45 -12.54 6.40 3.24
CA PHE A 45 -13.41 6.23 2.08
C PHE A 45 -14.66 5.43 2.39
N GLY A 46 -14.52 4.35 3.17
CA GLY A 46 -15.63 3.52 3.59
C GLY A 46 -16.68 4.28 4.41
N VAL A 47 -16.23 5.20 5.27
CA VAL A 47 -17.13 6.13 6.01
C VAL A 47 -17.86 7.06 5.03
N PHE A 48 -17.12 7.80 4.20
CA PHE A 48 -17.71 8.79 3.28
C PHE A 48 -18.65 8.17 2.25
N ARG A 49 -18.38 6.95 1.83
CA ARG A 49 -19.21 6.22 0.86
C ARG A 49 -20.32 5.39 1.50
N GLY A 50 -20.39 5.35 2.83
CA GLY A 50 -21.39 4.54 3.57
C GLY A 50 -21.17 3.02 3.44
N GLU A 51 -20.06 2.57 2.89
CA GLU A 51 -19.75 1.17 2.61
C GLU A 51 -19.48 0.35 3.88
N LEU A 52 -19.03 0.99 4.97
CA LEU A 52 -18.75 0.30 6.23
C LEU A 52 -20.01 -0.28 6.91
N ARG A 53 -21.20 0.18 6.48
CA ARG A 53 -22.47 -0.36 6.99
C ARG A 53 -22.83 -1.73 6.41
N ARG A 54 -22.14 -2.14 5.34
CA ARG A 54 -22.38 -3.45 4.72
C ARG A 54 -21.82 -4.55 5.62
N PRO A 55 -22.52 -5.71 5.74
CA PRO A 55 -22.08 -6.79 6.60
C PRO A 55 -20.64 -7.23 6.29
N GLY A 56 -19.81 -7.33 7.32
CA GLY A 56 -18.43 -7.79 7.22
C GLY A 56 -17.41 -6.76 6.69
N VAL A 57 -17.85 -5.66 6.06
CA VAL A 57 -16.92 -4.67 5.48
C VAL A 57 -16.11 -3.98 6.56
N LEU A 58 -16.75 -3.44 7.60
CA LEU A 58 -16.04 -2.80 8.71
C LEU A 58 -15.04 -3.77 9.38
N ALA A 59 -15.46 -4.98 9.66
CA ALA A 59 -14.60 -5.98 10.28
C ALA A 59 -13.38 -6.30 9.40
N GLY A 60 -13.57 -6.41 8.08
CA GLY A 60 -12.49 -6.60 7.13
C GLY A 60 -11.51 -5.43 7.11
N GLN A 61 -12.01 -4.18 7.09
CA GLN A 61 -11.14 -3.00 7.11
C GLN A 61 -10.36 -2.87 8.43
N LEU A 62 -10.97 -3.17 9.57
CA LEU A 62 -10.30 -3.16 10.87
C LEU A 62 -9.25 -4.29 10.95
N ALA A 63 -9.54 -5.48 10.45
CA ALA A 63 -8.57 -6.56 10.38
C ALA A 63 -7.37 -6.19 9.50
N GLY A 64 -7.60 -5.55 8.35
CA GLY A 64 -6.54 -5.01 7.50
C GLY A 64 -5.69 -3.97 8.22
N LEU A 65 -6.33 -2.98 8.88
CA LEU A 65 -5.62 -1.97 9.67
C LEU A 65 -4.73 -2.60 10.75
N VAL A 66 -5.27 -3.50 11.55
CA VAL A 66 -4.52 -4.18 12.62
C VAL A 66 -3.38 -5.02 12.02
N GLY A 67 -3.63 -5.76 10.94
CA GLY A 67 -2.63 -6.61 10.29
C GLY A 67 -1.47 -5.79 9.72
N PHE A 68 -1.74 -4.76 8.94
CA PHE A 68 -0.69 -3.92 8.35
C PHE A 68 0.05 -3.09 9.42
N ALA A 69 -0.64 -2.59 10.44
CA ALA A 69 0.00 -1.91 11.56
C ALA A 69 0.92 -2.86 12.34
N ALA A 70 0.53 -4.11 12.55
CA ALA A 70 1.36 -5.12 13.21
C ALA A 70 2.63 -5.43 12.40
N VAL A 71 2.51 -5.58 11.08
CA VAL A 71 3.67 -5.77 10.18
C VAL A 71 4.59 -4.56 10.22
N ALA A 72 4.04 -3.35 10.10
CA ALA A 72 4.79 -2.10 10.16
C ALA A 72 5.55 -1.96 11.49
N LEU A 73 4.87 -2.21 12.61
CA LEU A 73 5.44 -2.16 13.94
C LEU A 73 6.56 -3.21 14.10
N SER A 74 6.34 -4.43 13.64
CA SER A 74 7.36 -5.49 13.68
C SER A 74 8.62 -5.06 12.92
N ALA A 75 8.48 -4.44 11.76
CA ALA A 75 9.60 -3.98 10.97
C ALA A 75 10.46 -2.91 11.67
N VAL A 76 9.84 -2.04 12.48
CA VAL A 76 10.56 -0.99 13.24
C VAL A 76 11.48 -1.58 14.32
N PHE A 77 11.13 -2.75 14.88
CA PHE A 77 11.96 -3.43 15.88
C PHE A 77 13.03 -4.37 15.28
N LEU A 78 13.02 -4.53 13.97
CA LEU A 78 13.99 -5.34 13.25
C LEU A 78 15.09 -4.46 12.63
N ASN A 79 16.22 -5.06 12.28
CA ASN A 79 17.35 -4.36 11.69
C ASN A 79 17.79 -5.01 10.36
N GLY A 80 18.46 -4.21 9.54
CA GLY A 80 19.09 -4.69 8.31
C GLY A 80 18.12 -5.33 7.32
N THR A 81 18.56 -6.40 6.70
CA THR A 81 17.83 -7.11 5.65
C THR A 81 16.48 -7.63 6.11
N LEU A 82 16.35 -8.06 7.38
CA LEU A 82 15.09 -8.61 7.88
C LEU A 82 14.00 -7.55 7.95
N ALA A 83 14.33 -6.34 8.39
CA ALA A 83 13.38 -5.21 8.37
C ALA A 83 12.87 -4.91 6.95
N LEU A 84 13.77 -4.92 5.97
CA LEU A 84 13.43 -4.71 4.56
C LEU A 84 12.51 -5.79 4.00
N LEU A 85 12.78 -7.05 4.32
CA LEU A 85 11.95 -8.18 3.89
C LEU A 85 10.54 -8.13 4.51
N VAL A 86 10.44 -7.81 5.80
CA VAL A 86 9.14 -7.67 6.48
C VAL A 86 8.34 -6.52 5.88
N LEU A 87 8.98 -5.37 5.62
CA LEU A 87 8.33 -4.26 4.93
C LEU A 87 7.90 -4.63 3.50
N ALA A 88 8.77 -5.32 2.75
CA ALA A 88 8.45 -5.75 1.39
C ALA A 88 7.20 -6.66 1.37
N VAL A 89 7.11 -7.60 2.29
CA VAL A 89 5.94 -8.47 2.45
C VAL A 89 4.69 -7.65 2.81
N GLY A 90 4.83 -6.68 3.71
CA GLY A 90 3.73 -5.78 4.09
C GLY A 90 3.22 -4.97 2.91
N TRP A 91 4.11 -4.32 2.16
CA TRP A 91 3.77 -3.52 0.98
C TRP A 91 3.18 -4.37 -0.14
N LEU A 92 3.72 -5.56 -0.39
CA LEU A 92 3.16 -6.49 -1.37
C LEU A 92 1.77 -6.98 -0.92
N GLY A 93 1.60 -7.28 0.37
CA GLY A 93 0.30 -7.64 0.94
C GLY A 93 -0.73 -6.52 0.77
N HIS A 94 -0.31 -5.25 0.95
CA HIS A 94 -1.21 -4.11 0.71
C HIS A 94 -1.52 -3.94 -0.77
N ALA A 95 -0.58 -4.14 -1.68
CA ALA A 95 -0.84 -4.14 -3.12
C ALA A 95 -1.90 -5.21 -3.53
N VAL A 96 -1.85 -6.40 -2.91
CA VAL A 96 -2.89 -7.43 -3.10
C VAL A 96 -4.24 -6.96 -2.53
N TRP A 97 -4.23 -6.32 -1.38
CA TRP A 97 -5.41 -5.70 -0.77
C TRP A 97 -6.06 -4.68 -1.72
N ASP A 98 -5.25 -3.80 -2.32
CA ASP A 98 -5.71 -2.82 -3.30
C ASP A 98 -6.29 -3.48 -4.55
N ALA A 99 -5.65 -4.53 -5.06
CA ALA A 99 -6.13 -5.28 -6.21
C ALA A 99 -7.52 -5.90 -5.95
N VAL A 100 -7.75 -6.43 -4.74
CA VAL A 100 -9.05 -6.96 -4.33
C VAL A 100 -10.10 -5.85 -4.28
N HIS A 101 -9.77 -4.69 -3.70
CA HIS A 101 -10.69 -3.55 -3.64
C HIS A 101 -10.98 -2.96 -5.02
N TYR A 102 -9.97 -2.89 -5.88
CA TYR A 102 -10.13 -2.50 -7.28
C TYR A 102 -11.09 -3.42 -8.02
N ALA A 103 -10.89 -4.73 -7.91
CA ALA A 103 -11.73 -5.73 -8.58
C ALA A 103 -13.18 -5.69 -8.09
N ARG A 104 -13.38 -5.54 -6.79
CA ARG A 104 -14.72 -5.47 -6.17
C ARG A 104 -15.39 -4.11 -6.33
N ALA A 105 -14.66 -3.06 -6.67
CA ALA A 105 -15.12 -1.66 -6.70
C ALA A 105 -15.82 -1.22 -5.40
N GLN A 106 -15.34 -1.72 -4.26
CA GLN A 106 -15.91 -1.51 -2.93
C GLN A 106 -14.99 -0.64 -2.09
N VAL A 107 -15.57 0.02 -1.09
CA VAL A 107 -14.91 0.83 -0.07
C VAL A 107 -14.26 2.08 -0.65
N ALA A 108 -13.19 1.96 -1.43
CA ALA A 108 -12.50 3.08 -2.08
C ALA A 108 -12.84 3.18 -3.58
N PRO A 109 -12.67 4.36 -4.19
CA PRO A 109 -12.75 4.52 -5.64
C PRO A 109 -11.70 3.64 -6.35
N ARG A 110 -12.05 3.09 -7.52
CA ARG A 110 -11.10 2.24 -8.29
C ARG A 110 -9.80 2.95 -8.60
N GLN A 111 -9.85 4.24 -8.93
CA GLN A 111 -8.66 5.04 -9.23
C GLN A 111 -7.71 5.11 -8.04
N TRP A 112 -8.24 5.19 -6.82
CA TRP A 112 -7.45 5.14 -5.59
C TRP A 112 -6.76 3.80 -5.42
N SER A 113 -7.53 2.70 -5.52
CA SER A 113 -6.98 1.34 -5.39
C SER A 113 -5.96 1.01 -6.49
N GLU A 114 -6.17 1.50 -7.73
CA GLU A 114 -5.20 1.36 -8.82
C GLU A 114 -3.90 2.09 -8.49
N TRP A 115 -4.00 3.36 -8.06
CA TRP A 115 -2.85 4.19 -7.71
C TRP A 115 -2.06 3.58 -6.54
N CYS A 116 -2.72 3.25 -5.43
CA CYS A 116 -2.07 2.63 -4.28
C CYS A 116 -1.42 1.29 -4.65
N GLY A 117 -2.15 0.40 -5.31
CA GLY A 117 -1.64 -0.93 -5.64
C GLY A 117 -0.40 -0.91 -6.53
N VAL A 118 -0.34 0.02 -7.51
CA VAL A 118 0.86 0.20 -8.35
C VAL A 118 2.02 0.78 -7.54
N PHE A 119 1.77 1.80 -6.72
CA PHE A 119 2.78 2.41 -5.85
C PHE A 119 3.36 1.38 -4.89
N ASP A 120 2.51 0.59 -4.25
CA ASP A 120 2.90 -0.43 -3.27
C ASP A 120 3.67 -1.59 -3.90
N ALA A 121 3.26 -2.03 -5.08
CA ALA A 121 3.99 -3.06 -5.82
C ALA A 121 5.40 -2.58 -6.20
N CYS A 122 5.55 -1.33 -6.64
CA CYS A 122 6.85 -0.72 -6.92
C CYS A 122 7.71 -0.61 -5.66
N GLY A 123 7.09 -0.17 -4.53
CA GLY A 123 7.77 -0.07 -3.24
C GLY A 123 8.23 -1.43 -2.72
N ALA A 124 7.38 -2.45 -2.82
CA ALA A 124 7.75 -3.83 -2.46
C ALA A 124 8.94 -4.33 -3.28
N LEU A 125 8.93 -4.09 -4.60
CA LEU A 125 10.05 -4.45 -5.48
C LEU A 125 11.34 -3.72 -5.08
N ALA A 126 11.26 -2.40 -4.84
CA ALA A 126 12.42 -1.62 -4.42
C ALA A 126 13.00 -2.14 -3.09
N LEU A 127 12.15 -2.50 -2.13
CA LEU A 127 12.56 -3.08 -0.85
C LEU A 127 13.20 -4.47 -1.01
N LEU A 128 12.68 -5.33 -1.89
CA LEU A 128 13.27 -6.63 -2.20
C LEU A 128 14.64 -6.48 -2.85
N LEU A 129 14.79 -5.55 -3.80
CA LEU A 129 16.08 -5.27 -4.43
C LEU A 129 17.10 -4.72 -3.43
N ALA A 130 16.67 -3.83 -2.52
CA ALA A 130 17.52 -3.31 -1.46
C ALA A 130 17.94 -4.42 -0.47
N ALA A 131 17.04 -5.34 -0.13
CA ALA A 131 17.34 -6.48 0.72
C ALA A 131 18.33 -7.46 0.07
N ALA A 132 18.21 -7.65 -1.24
CA ALA A 132 19.13 -8.52 -2.00
C ALA A 132 20.53 -7.91 -2.19
N ALA A 133 20.64 -6.58 -2.13
CA ALA A 133 21.91 -5.85 -2.24
C ALA A 133 22.60 -5.61 -0.88
N ALA A 134 21.92 -5.89 0.23
CA ALA A 134 22.44 -5.71 1.58
C ALA A 134 23.27 -6.92 2.03
#